data_81d6a896beabcec48c03997e37558b6a
#
_entry.id   81d6a896beabcec48c03997e37558b6a
#
_cell.length_a   1.000
_cell.length_b   1.000
_cell.length_c   1.000
_cell.angle_alpha   90.00
_cell.angle_beta   90.00
_cell.angle_gamma   90.00
#
_symmetry.space_group_name_H-M   'P 1'
#
loop_
_entity.id
_entity.type
_entity.pdbx_description
1 polymer ?
#
loop_
_entity_poly.entity_id
_entity_poly.type
_entity_poly.pdbx_seq_one_letter_code
_entity_poly.pdbx_strand_id
1 'polypeptide(L)'
;MHERLSDRHVLLLTDYDGTLADIAPTPAEATLSESVRLELATLAAFDDVTVGVVSGRRLDDVLDRVGPAAEYGAGLHGLEMVGPESAFHHYALDSVESVIARLARDAARELQWCPGVLLENKKYALTCHVRLAPPELGDRALEEFEALAEPQLEARTLKLLTGKQALELLPAVDWHKGRAAEWIRARVVPRVDRPVSIVYLGDDRTDEDAFTALGDEDVVIGVGDRPHTHLIDWRLAGPPSVGRFFARLADYRRGAAEET
;
A
#
# COMPACT_ATOMS: atom_id res chain seq x y z
N MET A 1 -6.85 -1.40 22.52
CA MET A 1 -6.00 -0.34 21.93
C MET A 1 -5.18 0.35 23.00
N HIS A 2 -5.81 0.88 24.05
CA HIS A 2 -5.09 1.60 25.11
C HIS A 2 -3.87 0.82 25.62
N GLU A 3 -4.03 -0.43 26.05
CA GLU A 3 -2.94 -1.26 26.59
C GLU A 3 -1.79 -1.52 25.60
N ARG A 4 -2.09 -1.57 24.29
CA ARG A 4 -1.07 -1.81 23.24
C ARG A 4 -0.35 -0.54 22.80
N LEU A 5 -0.87 0.66 23.12
CA LEU A 5 -0.31 1.93 22.67
C LEU A 5 0.16 2.82 23.82
N SER A 6 -0.19 2.49 25.08
CA SER A 6 0.27 3.20 26.26
C SER A 6 1.78 3.05 26.40
N ASP A 7 2.47 4.15 26.68
CA ASP A 7 3.95 4.20 26.88
C ASP A 7 4.78 3.62 25.72
N ARG A 8 4.22 3.56 24.51
CA ARG A 8 4.88 3.03 23.32
C ARG A 8 4.95 4.07 22.21
N HIS A 9 5.98 3.98 21.40
CA HIS A 9 6.07 4.71 20.15
C HIS A 9 5.12 4.07 19.12
N VAL A 10 4.24 4.85 18.52
CA VAL A 10 3.33 4.39 17.48
C VAL A 10 3.98 4.49 16.11
N LEU A 11 4.17 3.36 15.46
CA LEU A 11 4.49 3.31 14.04
C LEU A 11 3.19 3.11 13.26
N LEU A 12 2.60 4.22 12.77
CA LEU A 12 1.39 4.20 11.96
C LEU A 12 1.76 3.88 10.52
N LEU A 13 1.40 2.68 10.06
CA LEU A 13 1.55 2.24 8.67
C LEU A 13 0.19 2.13 8.00
N THR A 14 0.06 2.64 6.81
CA THR A 14 -1.21 2.64 6.09
C THR A 14 -1.02 2.31 4.62
N ASP A 15 -1.95 1.54 4.04
CA ASP A 15 -2.12 1.50 2.60
C ASP A 15 -2.72 2.83 2.10
N TYR A 16 -2.71 3.04 0.78
CA TYR A 16 -3.23 4.26 0.15
C TYR A 16 -4.60 4.06 -0.48
N ASP A 17 -4.71 3.20 -1.51
CA ASP A 17 -5.92 3.04 -2.32
C ASP A 17 -6.98 2.19 -1.61
N GLY A 18 -8.13 2.75 -1.29
CA GLY A 18 -9.19 2.10 -0.50
C GLY A 18 -9.04 2.29 1.00
N THR A 19 -7.89 2.78 1.47
CA THR A 19 -7.58 3.04 2.87
C THR A 19 -7.49 4.54 3.18
N LEU A 20 -6.54 5.26 2.64
CA LEU A 20 -6.42 6.72 2.78
C LEU A 20 -7.27 7.48 1.76
N ALA A 21 -7.35 6.97 0.54
CA ALA A 21 -8.12 7.55 -0.56
C ALA A 21 -9.16 6.55 -1.06
N ASP A 22 -10.33 7.07 -1.46
CA ASP A 22 -11.35 6.23 -2.09
C ASP A 22 -10.81 5.62 -3.39
N ILE A 23 -11.25 4.38 -3.69
CA ILE A 23 -10.94 3.74 -4.96
C ILE A 23 -11.65 4.53 -6.08
N ALA A 24 -10.86 5.15 -6.94
CA ALA A 24 -11.35 5.95 -8.06
C ALA A 24 -11.49 5.12 -9.37
N PRO A 25 -12.17 5.67 -10.40
CA PRO A 25 -12.24 5.04 -11.71
C PRO A 25 -10.86 4.79 -12.33
N THR A 26 -9.93 5.73 -12.15
CA THR A 26 -8.53 5.59 -12.58
C THR A 26 -7.57 5.82 -11.40
N PRO A 27 -6.35 5.24 -11.42
CA PRO A 27 -5.36 5.49 -10.38
C PRO A 27 -4.99 6.96 -10.19
N ALA A 28 -5.03 7.75 -11.28
CA ALA A 28 -4.72 9.18 -11.25
C ALA A 28 -5.73 9.99 -10.44
N GLU A 29 -7.00 9.57 -10.43
CA GLU A 29 -8.11 10.27 -9.78
C GLU A 29 -8.22 9.98 -8.27
N ALA A 30 -7.56 8.93 -7.77
CA ALA A 30 -7.59 8.61 -6.35
C ALA A 30 -6.78 9.67 -5.57
N THR A 31 -7.48 10.56 -4.89
CA THR A 31 -6.88 11.69 -4.15
C THR A 31 -7.16 11.60 -2.67
N LEU A 32 -6.16 11.95 -1.88
CA LEU A 32 -6.29 12.10 -0.44
C LEU A 32 -7.19 13.29 -0.10
N SER A 33 -8.25 13.07 0.67
CA SER A 33 -9.10 14.17 1.12
C SER A 33 -8.33 15.11 2.06
N GLU A 34 -8.68 16.41 2.02
CA GLU A 34 -8.02 17.40 2.86
C GLU A 34 -8.16 17.07 4.36
N SER A 35 -9.30 16.53 4.78
CA SER A 35 -9.51 16.15 6.18
C SER A 35 -8.56 15.01 6.61
N VAL A 36 -8.40 13.96 5.80
CA VAL A 36 -7.47 12.86 6.11
C VAL A 36 -6.03 13.36 6.09
N ARG A 37 -5.68 14.26 5.16
CA ARG A 37 -4.36 14.88 5.08
C ARG A 37 -4.01 15.66 6.35
N LEU A 38 -4.94 16.48 6.85
CA LEU A 38 -4.74 17.27 8.07
C LEU A 38 -4.56 16.40 9.30
N GLU A 39 -5.38 15.36 9.45
CA GLU A 39 -5.27 14.45 10.60
C GLU A 39 -3.95 13.63 10.55
N LEU A 40 -3.55 13.21 9.37
CA LEU A 40 -2.28 12.50 9.19
C LEU A 40 -1.08 13.42 9.53
N ALA A 41 -1.12 14.69 9.09
CA ALA A 41 -0.11 15.68 9.44
C ALA A 41 -0.11 15.99 10.94
N THR A 42 -1.28 16.00 11.58
CA THR A 42 -1.40 16.16 13.03
C THR A 42 -0.73 15.02 13.77
N LEU A 43 -0.94 13.77 13.34
CA LEU A 43 -0.29 12.60 13.93
C LEU A 43 1.23 12.62 13.73
N ALA A 44 1.69 13.00 12.55
CA ALA A 44 3.12 13.10 12.24
C ALA A 44 3.86 14.18 13.04
N ALA A 45 3.14 15.08 13.72
CA ALA A 45 3.73 16.12 14.56
C ALA A 45 4.01 15.68 16.01
N PHE A 46 3.57 14.47 16.41
CA PHE A 46 3.89 13.94 17.74
C PHE A 46 5.26 13.25 17.72
N ASP A 47 6.08 13.51 18.73
CA ASP A 47 7.43 12.92 18.86
C ASP A 47 7.40 11.39 19.08
N ASP A 48 6.26 10.86 19.55
CA ASP A 48 6.06 9.43 19.79
C ASP A 48 5.21 8.74 18.72
N VAL A 49 5.08 9.38 17.53
CA VAL A 49 4.41 8.83 16.36
C VAL A 49 5.29 8.94 15.13
N THR A 50 5.50 7.84 14.43
CA THR A 50 6.10 7.81 13.09
C THR A 50 5.05 7.36 12.09
N VAL A 51 4.91 8.07 10.97
CA VAL A 51 3.97 7.75 9.90
C VAL A 51 4.71 7.16 8.71
N GLY A 52 4.18 6.07 8.16
CA GLY A 52 4.65 5.46 6.92
C GLY A 52 3.49 5.04 6.02
N VAL A 53 3.73 5.05 4.70
CA VAL A 53 2.79 4.57 3.68
C VAL A 53 3.36 3.36 2.96
N VAL A 54 2.52 2.31 2.75
CA VAL A 54 2.90 1.05 2.10
C VAL A 54 1.91 0.72 1.00
N SER A 55 2.29 0.89 -0.26
CA SER A 55 1.35 0.85 -1.40
C SER A 55 1.85 0.02 -2.57
N GLY A 56 0.91 -0.45 -3.41
CA GLY A 56 1.20 -1.00 -4.75
C GLY A 56 1.53 0.08 -5.81
N ARG A 57 1.40 1.35 -5.48
CA ARG A 57 1.82 2.47 -6.34
C ARG A 57 3.33 2.55 -6.45
N ARG A 58 3.81 3.30 -7.44
CA ARG A 58 5.22 3.71 -7.46
C ARG A 58 5.53 4.52 -6.20
N LEU A 59 6.76 4.41 -5.73
CA LEU A 59 7.19 5.09 -4.51
C LEU A 59 7.06 6.62 -4.62
N ASP A 60 7.51 7.20 -5.73
CA ASP A 60 7.40 8.64 -5.98
C ASP A 60 5.93 9.11 -6.02
N ASP A 61 5.03 8.38 -6.72
CA ASP A 61 3.61 8.74 -6.81
C ASP A 61 2.92 8.70 -5.45
N VAL A 62 3.14 7.68 -4.63
CA VAL A 62 2.47 7.60 -3.32
C VAL A 62 2.99 8.65 -2.34
N LEU A 63 4.29 8.95 -2.36
CA LEU A 63 4.88 9.99 -1.52
C LEU A 63 4.38 11.39 -1.90
N ASP A 64 4.30 11.69 -3.20
CA ASP A 64 3.74 12.96 -3.68
C ASP A 64 2.28 13.16 -3.24
N ARG A 65 1.49 12.08 -3.21
CA ARG A 65 0.07 12.11 -2.79
C ARG A 65 -0.10 12.30 -1.29
N VAL A 66 0.66 11.57 -0.48
CA VAL A 66 0.58 11.65 0.99
C VAL A 66 1.25 12.94 1.50
N GLY A 67 2.34 13.36 0.85
CA GLY A 67 3.11 14.55 1.22
C GLY A 67 4.01 14.30 2.43
N PRO A 68 4.46 15.38 3.10
CA PRO A 68 5.51 15.34 4.11
C PRO A 68 5.11 14.65 5.44
N ALA A 69 3.84 14.29 5.60
CA ALA A 69 3.40 13.56 6.79
C ALA A 69 3.99 12.13 6.85
N ALA A 70 4.27 11.50 5.70
CA ALA A 70 4.89 10.18 5.67
C ALA A 70 6.41 10.31 5.74
N GLU A 71 6.99 9.90 6.87
CA GLU A 71 8.44 9.81 7.08
C GLU A 71 9.04 8.60 6.34
N TYR A 72 8.25 7.53 6.21
CA TYR A 72 8.62 6.32 5.47
C TYR A 72 7.65 6.09 4.33
N GLY A 73 8.19 5.67 3.19
CA GLY A 73 7.42 5.25 2.02
C GLY A 73 7.85 3.89 1.52
N ALA A 74 6.87 3.07 1.12
CA ALA A 74 7.08 1.82 0.42
C ALA A 74 6.17 1.76 -0.80
N GLY A 75 6.77 1.71 -1.98
CA GLY A 75 6.12 1.55 -3.27
C GLY A 75 6.26 0.13 -3.82
N LEU A 76 5.44 -0.21 -4.82
CA LEU A 76 5.45 -1.53 -5.48
C LEU A 76 5.42 -2.68 -4.45
N HIS A 77 4.50 -2.59 -3.47
CA HIS A 77 4.34 -3.54 -2.36
C HIS A 77 5.60 -3.72 -1.48
N GLY A 78 6.46 -2.69 -1.42
CA GLY A 78 7.70 -2.69 -0.65
C GLY A 78 8.96 -3.03 -1.44
N LEU A 79 8.87 -3.22 -2.76
CA LEU A 79 10.05 -3.45 -3.61
C LEU A 79 10.95 -2.21 -3.73
N GLU A 80 10.39 -1.02 -3.53
CA GLU A 80 11.12 0.24 -3.36
C GLU A 80 10.69 0.89 -2.04
N MET A 81 11.65 1.29 -1.22
CA MET A 81 11.36 1.93 0.06
C MET A 81 12.33 3.05 0.36
N VAL A 82 11.85 4.06 1.09
CA VAL A 82 12.65 5.19 1.57
C VAL A 82 12.23 5.57 2.99
N GLY A 83 13.18 6.07 3.74
CA GLY A 83 12.99 6.67 5.05
C GLY A 83 14.17 7.56 5.37
N PRO A 84 14.22 8.21 6.54
CA PRO A 84 15.35 9.03 6.95
C PRO A 84 16.65 8.23 6.85
N GLU A 85 17.61 8.79 6.11
CA GLU A 85 18.96 8.24 5.91
C GLU A 85 18.99 6.77 5.40
N SER A 86 17.88 6.28 4.82
CA SER A 86 17.77 4.90 4.34
C SER A 86 16.94 4.79 3.08
N ALA A 87 17.39 3.96 2.16
CA ALA A 87 16.65 3.57 0.96
C ALA A 87 16.83 2.08 0.71
N PHE A 88 15.85 1.48 0.08
CA PHE A 88 15.88 0.11 -0.38
C PHE A 88 15.33 0.02 -1.78
N HIS A 89 16.05 -0.69 -2.62
CA HIS A 89 15.65 -1.05 -3.98
C HIS A 89 15.93 -2.53 -4.16
N HIS A 90 14.89 -3.31 -4.39
CA HIS A 90 15.07 -4.75 -4.53
C HIS A 90 15.78 -5.05 -5.85
N TYR A 91 16.86 -5.82 -5.81
CA TYR A 91 17.72 -6.11 -6.96
C TYR A 91 16.98 -6.71 -8.18
N ALA A 92 15.85 -7.41 -7.98
CA ALA A 92 15.06 -7.98 -9.06
C ALA A 92 14.41 -6.91 -9.96
N LEU A 93 14.25 -5.67 -9.49
CA LEU A 93 13.63 -4.60 -10.26
C LEU A 93 14.44 -4.29 -11.53
N ASP A 94 15.76 -4.22 -11.43
CA ASP A 94 16.63 -3.89 -12.56
C ASP A 94 16.53 -4.95 -13.68
N SER A 95 16.27 -6.20 -13.31
CA SER A 95 16.17 -7.31 -14.27
C SER A 95 14.86 -7.33 -15.06
N VAL A 96 13.79 -6.70 -14.56
CA VAL A 96 12.46 -6.77 -15.18
C VAL A 96 12.07 -5.50 -15.94
N GLU A 97 12.77 -4.38 -15.78
CA GLU A 97 12.41 -3.10 -16.40
C GLU A 97 12.20 -3.21 -17.92
N SER A 98 13.14 -3.81 -18.64
CA SER A 98 13.04 -3.98 -20.09
C SER A 98 11.92 -4.95 -20.50
N VAL A 99 11.66 -5.96 -19.68
CA VAL A 99 10.56 -6.93 -19.89
C VAL A 99 9.21 -6.24 -19.72
N ILE A 100 9.03 -5.47 -18.64
CA ILE A 100 7.81 -4.69 -18.37
C ILE A 100 7.58 -3.67 -19.50
N ALA A 101 8.62 -2.95 -19.92
CA ALA A 101 8.50 -1.98 -21.01
C ALA A 101 8.09 -2.62 -22.35
N ARG A 102 8.54 -3.85 -22.63
CA ARG A 102 8.10 -4.62 -23.81
C ARG A 102 6.65 -5.05 -23.66
N LEU A 103 6.29 -5.69 -22.55
CA LEU A 103 4.91 -6.14 -22.29
C LEU A 103 3.92 -4.98 -22.32
N ALA A 104 4.30 -3.80 -21.82
CA ALA A 104 3.44 -2.62 -21.89
C ALA A 104 3.12 -2.20 -23.33
N ARG A 105 4.12 -2.26 -24.24
CA ARG A 105 3.90 -1.97 -25.67
C ARG A 105 3.06 -3.03 -26.34
N ASP A 106 3.31 -4.30 -26.05
CA ASP A 106 2.56 -5.42 -26.64
C ASP A 106 1.12 -5.39 -26.15
N ALA A 107 0.87 -5.21 -24.83
CA ALA A 107 -0.47 -5.08 -24.28
C ALA A 107 -1.23 -3.86 -24.87
N ALA A 108 -0.56 -2.72 -25.04
CA ALA A 108 -1.20 -1.54 -25.64
C ALA A 108 -1.65 -1.78 -27.09
N ARG A 109 -0.94 -2.63 -27.84
CA ARG A 109 -1.32 -3.02 -29.19
C ARG A 109 -2.44 -4.05 -29.20
N GLU A 110 -2.30 -5.12 -28.41
CA GLU A 110 -3.23 -6.25 -28.43
C GLU A 110 -4.58 -5.92 -27.77
N LEU A 111 -4.59 -5.06 -26.74
CA LEU A 111 -5.82 -4.73 -26.00
C LEU A 111 -6.54 -3.46 -26.51
N GLN A 112 -6.09 -2.84 -27.60
CA GLN A 112 -6.72 -1.64 -28.17
C GLN A 112 -8.19 -1.84 -28.60
N TRP A 113 -8.62 -3.09 -28.79
CA TRP A 113 -9.99 -3.45 -29.15
C TRP A 113 -10.97 -3.28 -27.97
N CYS A 114 -10.50 -3.27 -26.73
CA CYS A 114 -11.35 -3.20 -25.55
C CYS A 114 -11.41 -1.75 -25.01
N PRO A 115 -12.52 -1.03 -25.22
CA PRO A 115 -12.67 0.32 -24.69
C PRO A 115 -12.72 0.28 -23.14
N GLY A 116 -12.07 1.23 -22.48
CA GLY A 116 -12.04 1.33 -21.04
C GLY A 116 -10.94 0.53 -20.36
N VAL A 117 -10.12 -0.21 -21.12
CA VAL A 117 -8.86 -0.75 -20.58
C VAL A 117 -7.87 0.39 -20.35
N LEU A 118 -7.27 0.43 -19.15
CA LEU A 118 -6.19 1.34 -18.80
C LEU A 118 -4.95 0.53 -18.41
N LEU A 119 -3.86 0.71 -19.15
CA LEU A 119 -2.56 0.11 -18.84
C LEU A 119 -1.72 1.11 -18.04
N GLU A 120 -1.34 0.73 -16.83
CA GLU A 120 -0.47 1.51 -15.96
C GLU A 120 0.94 0.90 -15.92
N ASN A 121 1.88 1.54 -16.63
CA ASN A 121 3.28 1.14 -16.59
C ASN A 121 3.98 1.83 -15.41
N LYS A 122 4.30 1.05 -14.38
CA LYS A 122 4.98 1.50 -13.15
C LYS A 122 6.50 1.33 -13.23
N LYS A 123 7.10 1.25 -14.42
CA LYS A 123 8.50 0.97 -14.68
C LYS A 123 8.90 -0.48 -14.40
N TYR A 124 8.65 -0.99 -13.21
CA TYR A 124 9.01 -2.33 -12.75
C TYR A 124 7.81 -3.27 -12.56
N ALA A 125 6.61 -2.73 -12.75
CA ALA A 125 5.36 -3.44 -12.73
C ALA A 125 4.45 -2.94 -13.85
N LEU A 126 3.49 -3.74 -14.28
CA LEU A 126 2.50 -3.37 -15.28
C LEU A 126 1.13 -3.81 -14.80
N THR A 127 0.21 -2.86 -14.66
CA THR A 127 -1.17 -3.15 -14.27
C THR A 127 -2.12 -2.93 -15.44
N CYS A 128 -2.99 -3.91 -15.69
CA CYS A 128 -4.13 -3.80 -16.60
C CYS A 128 -5.39 -3.56 -15.76
N HIS A 129 -5.96 -2.37 -15.85
CA HIS A 129 -7.22 -2.00 -15.19
C HIS A 129 -8.37 -2.11 -16.18
N VAL A 130 -9.47 -2.75 -15.76
CA VAL A 130 -10.67 -2.96 -16.59
C VAL A 130 -11.94 -2.36 -15.99
N ARG A 131 -11.80 -1.52 -14.95
CA ARG A 131 -12.93 -0.91 -14.24
C ARG A 131 -13.86 -0.08 -15.13
N LEU A 132 -13.32 0.54 -16.16
CA LEU A 132 -14.07 1.35 -17.13
C LEU A 132 -14.50 0.55 -18.36
N ALA A 133 -14.11 -0.70 -18.47
CA ALA A 133 -14.51 -1.58 -19.56
C ALA A 133 -15.88 -2.21 -19.29
N PRO A 134 -16.69 -2.54 -20.35
CA PRO A 134 -17.83 -3.43 -20.17
C PRO A 134 -17.36 -4.76 -19.54
N PRO A 135 -18.11 -5.32 -18.55
CA PRO A 135 -17.63 -6.47 -17.78
C PRO A 135 -17.10 -7.64 -18.60
N GLU A 136 -17.89 -8.13 -19.59
CA GLU A 136 -17.49 -9.27 -20.44
C GLU A 136 -16.25 -8.98 -21.30
N LEU A 137 -16.07 -7.73 -21.76
CA LEU A 137 -14.89 -7.32 -22.51
C LEU A 137 -13.69 -7.14 -21.59
N GLY A 138 -13.94 -6.65 -20.37
CA GLY A 138 -12.91 -6.51 -19.33
C GLY A 138 -12.31 -7.86 -18.94
N ASP A 139 -13.14 -8.86 -18.66
CA ASP A 139 -12.70 -10.21 -18.29
C ASP A 139 -11.83 -10.81 -19.41
N ARG A 140 -12.29 -10.71 -20.66
CA ARG A 140 -11.51 -11.16 -21.81
C ARG A 140 -10.19 -10.40 -21.97
N ALA A 141 -10.18 -9.07 -21.72
CA ALA A 141 -8.95 -8.28 -21.78
C ALA A 141 -7.94 -8.71 -20.70
N LEU A 142 -8.40 -9.09 -19.49
CA LEU A 142 -7.54 -9.64 -18.46
C LEU A 142 -6.95 -11.00 -18.84
N GLU A 143 -7.75 -11.89 -19.46
CA GLU A 143 -7.26 -13.18 -19.97
C GLU A 143 -6.19 -12.99 -21.08
N GLU A 144 -6.42 -12.07 -22.02
CA GLU A 144 -5.43 -11.74 -23.06
C GLU A 144 -4.17 -11.09 -22.47
N PHE A 145 -4.31 -10.24 -21.45
CA PHE A 145 -3.18 -9.65 -20.74
C PHE A 145 -2.32 -10.69 -20.01
N GLU A 146 -2.94 -11.66 -19.34
CA GLU A 146 -2.26 -12.79 -18.71
C GLU A 146 -1.53 -13.64 -19.75
N ALA A 147 -2.19 -14.00 -20.86
CA ALA A 147 -1.61 -14.78 -21.94
C ALA A 147 -0.36 -14.10 -22.56
N LEU A 148 -0.35 -12.77 -22.70
CA LEU A 148 0.83 -12.03 -23.15
C LEU A 148 2.04 -12.19 -22.24
N ALA A 149 1.79 -12.41 -20.96
CA ALA A 149 2.85 -12.57 -19.95
C ALA A 149 3.23 -14.05 -19.68
N GLU A 150 2.50 -15.01 -20.25
CA GLU A 150 2.70 -16.45 -19.99
C GLU A 150 4.17 -16.90 -20.03
N PRO A 151 5.01 -16.52 -21.01
CA PRO A 151 6.42 -16.91 -21.03
C PRO A 151 7.21 -16.43 -19.81
N GLN A 152 6.85 -15.25 -19.26
CA GLN A 152 7.50 -14.67 -18.08
C GLN A 152 6.98 -15.28 -16.78
N LEU A 153 5.71 -15.68 -16.76
CA LEU A 153 5.09 -16.39 -15.64
C LEU A 153 5.65 -17.80 -15.52
N GLU A 154 5.73 -18.54 -16.65
CA GLU A 154 6.35 -19.88 -16.68
C GLU A 154 7.83 -19.86 -16.30
N ALA A 155 8.59 -18.88 -16.79
CA ALA A 155 9.99 -18.67 -16.43
C ALA A 155 10.19 -18.14 -15.00
N ARG A 156 9.11 -17.85 -14.27
CA ARG A 156 9.14 -17.24 -12.93
C ARG A 156 9.96 -15.93 -12.87
N THR A 157 10.00 -15.20 -13.95
CA THR A 157 10.58 -13.85 -13.99
C THR A 157 9.59 -12.84 -13.42
N LEU A 158 8.30 -13.03 -13.74
CA LEU A 158 7.19 -12.24 -13.22
C LEU A 158 6.20 -13.15 -12.49
N LYS A 159 5.43 -12.56 -11.57
CA LYS A 159 4.24 -13.13 -10.95
C LYS A 159 3.04 -12.25 -11.26
N LEU A 160 1.85 -12.85 -11.20
CA LEU A 160 0.58 -12.17 -11.37
C LEU A 160 -0.05 -11.90 -10.00
N LEU A 161 -0.54 -10.69 -9.80
CA LEU A 161 -1.31 -10.28 -8.65
C LEU A 161 -2.69 -9.82 -9.09
N THR A 162 -3.73 -10.42 -8.49
CA THR A 162 -5.12 -10.07 -8.79
C THR A 162 -5.60 -8.97 -7.84
N GLY A 163 -6.01 -7.83 -8.42
CA GLY A 163 -6.60 -6.71 -7.70
C GLY A 163 -8.11 -6.55 -7.99
N LYS A 164 -8.68 -5.43 -7.53
CA LYS A 164 -10.10 -5.08 -7.78
C LYS A 164 -10.29 -4.61 -9.23
N GLN A 165 -10.77 -5.49 -10.10
CA GLN A 165 -10.92 -5.25 -11.54
C GLN A 165 -9.57 -4.87 -12.22
N ALA A 166 -8.51 -5.55 -11.82
CA ALA A 166 -7.17 -5.34 -12.36
C ALA A 166 -6.31 -6.60 -12.20
N LEU A 167 -5.36 -6.79 -13.11
CA LEU A 167 -4.25 -7.72 -12.99
C LEU A 167 -2.93 -6.95 -13.03
N GLU A 168 -2.01 -7.29 -12.15
CA GLU A 168 -0.70 -6.67 -12.06
C GLU A 168 0.42 -7.69 -12.23
N LEU A 169 1.35 -7.38 -13.11
CA LEU A 169 2.60 -8.13 -13.29
C LEU A 169 3.71 -7.49 -12.46
N LEU A 170 4.33 -8.30 -11.61
CA LEU A 170 5.40 -7.91 -10.69
C LEU A 170 6.58 -8.88 -10.80
N PRO A 171 7.80 -8.51 -10.38
CA PRO A 171 8.90 -9.47 -10.21
C PRO A 171 8.47 -10.67 -9.35
N ALA A 172 8.83 -11.89 -9.80
CA ALA A 172 8.49 -13.13 -9.10
C ALA A 172 9.44 -13.38 -7.90
N VAL A 173 9.34 -12.51 -6.90
CA VAL A 173 10.13 -12.59 -5.65
C VAL A 173 9.22 -12.76 -4.45
N ASP A 174 9.76 -13.34 -3.39
CA ASP A 174 9.11 -13.43 -2.08
C ASP A 174 9.25 -12.10 -1.33
N TRP A 175 8.54 -11.08 -1.84
CA TRP A 175 8.49 -9.76 -1.27
C TRP A 175 7.06 -9.23 -1.29
N HIS A 176 6.64 -8.59 -0.20
CA HIS A 176 5.25 -8.19 0.05
C HIS A 176 5.17 -7.09 1.12
N LYS A 177 3.99 -6.52 1.36
CA LYS A 177 3.77 -5.42 2.31
C LYS A 177 4.19 -5.77 3.76
N GLY A 178 4.16 -7.03 4.16
CA GLY A 178 4.67 -7.49 5.47
C GLY A 178 6.17 -7.26 5.60
N ARG A 179 6.96 -7.58 4.56
CA ARG A 179 8.40 -7.29 4.55
C ARG A 179 8.69 -5.79 4.60
N ALA A 180 7.83 -4.98 3.98
CA ALA A 180 7.94 -3.52 4.08
C ALA A 180 7.70 -3.04 5.52
N ALA A 181 6.68 -3.54 6.20
CA ALA A 181 6.40 -3.20 7.59
C ALA A 181 7.56 -3.59 8.53
N GLU A 182 8.12 -4.79 8.36
CA GLU A 182 9.31 -5.26 9.09
C GLU A 182 10.53 -4.36 8.83
N TRP A 183 10.77 -4.00 7.57
CA TRP A 183 11.89 -3.14 7.17
C TRP A 183 11.79 -1.76 7.81
N ILE A 184 10.59 -1.16 7.84
CA ILE A 184 10.34 0.14 8.47
C ILE A 184 10.51 0.03 9.98
N ARG A 185 9.90 -0.97 10.63
CA ARG A 185 10.05 -1.21 12.08
C ARG A 185 11.52 -1.30 12.49
N ALA A 186 12.31 -2.06 11.74
CA ALA A 186 13.74 -2.24 12.03
C ALA A 186 14.55 -0.94 11.97
N ARG A 187 14.03 0.10 11.32
CA ARG A 187 14.66 1.43 11.22
C ARG A 187 14.13 2.43 12.25
N VAL A 188 12.89 2.25 12.67
CA VAL A 188 12.29 3.08 13.72
C VAL A 188 12.81 2.69 15.11
N VAL A 189 12.84 1.38 15.42
CA VAL A 189 13.23 0.87 16.75
C VAL A 189 14.54 1.45 17.26
N PRO A 190 15.66 1.54 16.49
CA PRO A 190 16.90 2.11 16.99
C PRO A 190 16.89 3.63 17.21
N ARG A 191 15.86 4.33 16.72
CA ARG A 191 15.76 5.81 16.75
C ARG A 191 14.88 6.33 17.89
N VAL A 192 14.18 5.43 18.56
CA VAL A 192 13.22 5.77 19.61
C VAL A 192 13.62 5.08 20.93
N ASP A 193 13.26 5.69 22.05
CA ASP A 193 13.60 5.24 23.41
C ASP A 193 12.49 4.38 24.05
N ARG A 194 11.41 4.15 23.32
CA ARG A 194 10.23 3.40 23.78
C ARG A 194 10.00 2.15 22.91
N PRO A 195 9.35 1.11 23.45
CA PRO A 195 8.90 -0.01 22.63
C PRO A 195 8.00 0.47 21.49
N VAL A 196 8.15 -0.10 20.30
CA VAL A 196 7.37 0.27 19.12
C VAL A 196 6.15 -0.65 18.98
N SER A 197 4.98 -0.07 18.77
CA SER A 197 3.79 -0.79 18.28
C SER A 197 3.40 -0.29 16.90
N ILE A 198 3.20 -1.20 15.97
CA ILE A 198 2.64 -0.86 14.67
C ILE A 198 1.11 -0.76 14.80
N VAL A 199 0.56 0.30 14.22
CA VAL A 199 -0.86 0.38 13.87
C VAL A 199 -0.93 0.32 12.35
N TYR A 200 -1.40 -0.81 11.80
CA TYR A 200 -1.47 -1.00 10.34
C TYR A 200 -2.91 -0.94 9.85
N LEU A 201 -3.14 -0.12 8.82
CA LEU A 201 -4.45 0.01 8.15
C LEU A 201 -4.35 -0.47 6.70
N GLY A 202 -5.27 -1.34 6.28
CA GLY A 202 -5.32 -1.82 4.89
C GLY A 202 -6.70 -2.35 4.50
N ASP A 203 -7.00 -2.35 3.19
CA ASP A 203 -8.31 -2.71 2.65
C ASP A 203 -8.29 -3.91 1.70
N ASP A 204 -7.09 -4.35 1.26
CA ASP A 204 -6.97 -5.34 0.19
C ASP A 204 -6.25 -6.62 0.64
N ARG A 205 -6.25 -7.60 -0.28
CA ARG A 205 -5.58 -8.90 -0.11
C ARG A 205 -4.07 -8.73 0.14
N THR A 206 -3.45 -7.71 -0.46
CA THR A 206 -2.02 -7.45 -0.28
C THR A 206 -1.67 -6.97 1.13
N ASP A 207 -2.65 -6.46 1.89
CA ASP A 207 -2.47 -6.06 3.28
C ASP A 207 -2.49 -7.25 4.24
N GLU A 208 -3.07 -8.41 3.84
CA GLU A 208 -3.05 -9.64 4.62
C GLU A 208 -1.61 -10.10 4.93
N ASP A 209 -0.68 -9.85 4.01
CA ASP A 209 0.75 -10.13 4.23
C ASP A 209 1.33 -9.26 5.36
N ALA A 210 0.89 -8.00 5.43
CA ALA A 210 1.28 -7.12 6.54
C ALA A 210 0.61 -7.55 7.84
N PHE A 211 -0.68 -7.88 7.81
CA PHE A 211 -1.41 -8.38 8.99
C PHE A 211 -0.75 -9.63 9.58
N THR A 212 -0.27 -10.53 8.70
CA THR A 212 0.43 -11.76 9.12
C THR A 212 1.78 -11.49 9.78
N ALA A 213 2.47 -10.42 9.39
CA ALA A 213 3.79 -10.05 9.90
C ALA A 213 3.73 -9.34 11.26
N LEU A 214 2.53 -8.98 11.74
CA LEU A 214 2.35 -8.23 12.99
C LEU A 214 2.16 -9.18 14.18
N GLY A 215 2.63 -8.74 15.35
CA GLY A 215 2.53 -9.47 16.61
C GLY A 215 1.39 -8.99 17.51
N ASP A 216 1.27 -9.61 18.69
CA ASP A 216 0.20 -9.32 19.67
C ASP A 216 0.27 -7.88 20.22
N GLU A 217 1.44 -7.27 20.19
CA GLU A 217 1.66 -5.89 20.60
C GLU A 217 1.20 -4.85 19.57
N ASP A 218 0.94 -5.28 18.36
CA ASP A 218 0.54 -4.44 17.23
C ASP A 218 -0.99 -4.36 17.12
N VAL A 219 -1.46 -3.45 16.29
CA VAL A 219 -2.89 -3.21 16.04
C VAL A 219 -3.17 -3.34 14.55
N VAL A 220 -4.09 -4.24 14.21
CA VAL A 220 -4.50 -4.50 12.83
C VAL A 220 -5.89 -3.93 12.57
N ILE A 221 -6.01 -3.06 11.58
CA ILE A 221 -7.25 -2.38 11.21
C ILE A 221 -7.60 -2.68 9.76
N GLY A 222 -8.68 -3.44 9.56
CA GLY A 222 -9.26 -3.64 8.23
C GLY A 222 -10.10 -2.45 7.81
N VAL A 223 -10.00 -2.03 6.55
CA VAL A 223 -10.81 -0.94 5.98
C VAL A 223 -11.75 -1.49 4.92
N GLY A 224 -13.00 -0.95 4.87
CA GLY A 224 -14.04 -1.43 3.95
C GLY A 224 -14.73 -2.71 4.41
N ASP A 225 -15.58 -3.26 3.52
CA ASP A 225 -16.47 -4.37 3.83
C ASP A 225 -15.89 -5.75 3.47
N ARG A 226 -14.70 -5.80 2.85
CA ARG A 226 -14.07 -7.04 2.46
C ARG A 226 -13.80 -7.92 3.70
N PRO A 227 -14.19 -9.21 3.68
CA PRO A 227 -13.75 -10.13 4.71
C PRO A 227 -12.23 -10.33 4.61
N HIS A 228 -11.56 -10.20 5.75
CA HIS A 228 -10.14 -10.52 5.87
C HIS A 228 -9.98 -11.96 6.34
N THR A 229 -8.92 -12.62 5.87
CA THR A 229 -8.58 -13.99 6.27
C THR A 229 -7.92 -14.04 7.64
N HIS A 230 -7.31 -12.94 8.07
CA HIS A 230 -6.66 -12.77 9.36
C HIS A 230 -7.59 -12.07 10.36
N LEU A 231 -7.36 -12.31 11.64
CA LEU A 231 -8.01 -11.58 12.70
C LEU A 231 -7.59 -10.12 12.63
N ILE A 232 -8.59 -9.24 12.55
CA ILE A 232 -8.41 -7.80 12.65
C ILE A 232 -8.95 -7.31 13.98
N ASP A 233 -8.26 -6.36 14.61
CA ASP A 233 -8.70 -5.79 15.89
C ASP A 233 -9.92 -4.90 15.71
N TRP A 234 -9.92 -4.10 14.63
CA TRP A 234 -11.03 -3.21 14.29
C TRP A 234 -11.27 -3.14 12.79
N ARG A 235 -12.51 -2.73 12.47
CA ARG A 235 -12.92 -2.45 11.09
C ARG A 235 -13.39 -1.01 10.97
N LEU A 236 -12.90 -0.33 9.93
CA LEU A 236 -13.36 1.00 9.51
C LEU A 236 -14.08 0.89 8.17
N ALA A 237 -15.14 1.67 8.00
CA ALA A 237 -15.99 1.55 6.81
C ALA A 237 -15.33 2.08 5.51
N GLY A 238 -14.29 2.90 5.61
CA GLY A 238 -13.60 3.50 4.46
C GLY A 238 -12.83 4.75 4.87
N PRO A 239 -12.23 5.47 3.90
CA PRO A 239 -11.35 6.62 4.16
C PRO A 239 -11.90 7.70 5.09
N PRO A 240 -13.19 8.09 5.03
CA PRO A 240 -13.73 9.03 6.00
C PRO A 240 -13.70 8.51 7.45
N SER A 241 -13.78 7.20 7.65
CA SER A 241 -13.67 6.59 8.98
C SER A 241 -12.23 6.49 9.43
N VAL A 242 -11.29 6.35 8.49
CA VAL A 242 -9.85 6.42 8.76
C VAL A 242 -9.48 7.81 9.28
N GLY A 243 -9.96 8.88 8.65
CA GLY A 243 -9.74 10.25 9.14
C GLY A 243 -10.26 10.45 10.57
N ARG A 244 -11.47 9.96 10.88
CA ARG A 244 -12.00 10.01 12.26
C ARG A 244 -11.20 9.19 13.26
N PHE A 245 -10.64 8.06 12.83
CA PHE A 245 -9.74 7.26 13.65
C PHE A 245 -8.45 8.02 13.93
N PHE A 246 -7.84 8.68 12.93
CA PHE A 246 -6.65 9.50 13.12
C PHE A 246 -6.88 10.66 14.10
N ALA A 247 -8.01 11.36 14.00
CA ALA A 247 -8.39 12.40 14.95
C ALA A 247 -8.44 11.86 16.38
N ARG A 248 -9.09 10.70 16.59
CA ARG A 248 -9.18 10.06 17.91
C ARG A 248 -7.82 9.59 18.44
N LEU A 249 -6.95 9.10 17.57
CA LEU A 249 -5.59 8.71 17.93
C LEU A 249 -4.78 9.93 18.34
N ALA A 250 -4.93 11.06 17.64
CA ALA A 250 -4.30 12.32 18.01
C ALA A 250 -4.81 12.86 19.34
N ASP A 251 -6.11 12.80 19.62
CA ASP A 251 -6.69 13.17 20.93
C ASP A 251 -6.15 12.29 22.07
N TYR A 252 -6.05 10.99 21.82
CA TYR A 252 -5.45 10.05 22.76
C TYR A 252 -4.00 10.41 23.08
N ARG A 253 -3.19 10.77 22.08
CA ARG A 253 -1.78 11.16 22.28
C ARG A 253 -1.64 12.48 23.05
N ARG A 254 -2.51 13.46 22.79
CA ARG A 254 -2.53 14.72 23.56
C ARG A 254 -2.84 14.47 25.04
N GLY A 255 -3.85 13.65 25.35
CA GLY A 255 -4.19 13.32 26.74
C GLY A 255 -3.07 12.54 27.46
N ALA A 256 -2.39 11.63 26.78
CA ALA A 256 -1.24 10.92 27.35
C ALA A 256 -0.04 11.85 27.64
N ALA A 257 0.16 12.90 26.83
CA ALA A 257 1.22 13.89 27.04
C ALA A 257 0.94 14.84 28.23
N GLU A 258 -0.33 15.07 28.59
CA GLU A 258 -0.72 15.92 29.73
C GLU A 258 -0.62 15.19 31.08
N GLU A 259 -0.58 13.84 31.08
CA GLU A 259 -0.48 13.02 32.31
C GLU A 259 0.97 12.66 32.69
N THR A 260 1.97 13.03 31.85
CA THR A 260 3.40 12.74 32.05
C THR A 260 4.16 13.98 32.46
#